data_cf5c715ec9fde5bdaa6d64d8d3ecc086
#
_entry.id   cf5c715ec9fde5bdaa6d64d8d3ecc086
#
_cell.length_a   1.000
_cell.length_b   1.000
_cell.length_c   1.000
_cell.angle_alpha   90.00
_cell.angle_beta   90.00
_cell.angle_gamma   90.00
#
_symmetry.space_group_name_H-M   'P 1'
#
loop_
_entity.id
_entity.type
_entity.pdbx_description
1 polymer ?
#
loop_
_entity_poly.entity_id
_entity_poly.type
_entity_poly.pdbx_seq_one_letter_code
_entity_poly.pdbx_strand_id
1 'polypeptide(L)'
;MKKTLSRLPRVVRLAALSAVLLALCSKSSPLYAFNDWMDANIFFTMGRSMLGGRVLYRDVFDHKGPVLYLLYGLAGLAGGTDFRGVLMLEIIAMTSFLYTGLRTAELLAGRRLSVWWMALPAAGMAASRAFS
;
A
#
# COMPACT_ATOMS: atom_id res chain seq x y z
N MET A 1 -2.18 4.00 28.47
CA MET A 1 -2.06 3.79 27.01
C MET A 1 -2.02 5.08 26.18
N LYS A 2 -2.81 6.12 26.39
CA LYS A 2 -2.76 7.37 25.58
C LYS A 2 -1.41 8.11 25.60
N LYS A 3 -0.66 8.11 26.70
CA LYS A 3 0.65 8.81 26.82
C LYS A 3 1.78 8.18 26.02
N THR A 4 1.76 6.88 25.73
CA THR A 4 2.83 6.19 25.01
C THR A 4 2.75 6.45 23.49
N LEU A 5 1.53 6.45 22.93
CA LEU A 5 1.33 6.74 21.51
C LEU A 5 1.70 8.18 21.11
N SER A 6 1.58 9.14 22.03
CA SER A 6 1.93 10.55 21.75
C SER A 6 3.44 10.77 21.62
N ARG A 7 4.26 9.88 22.15
CA ARG A 7 5.72 9.95 22.05
C ARG A 7 6.30 9.39 20.76
N LEU A 8 5.54 8.57 20.02
CA LEU A 8 6.01 8.00 18.76
C LEU A 8 6.09 9.07 17.65
N PRO A 9 7.09 9.00 16.76
CA PRO A 9 7.17 9.85 15.58
C PRO A 9 5.87 9.81 14.77
N ARG A 10 5.50 10.92 14.13
CA ARG A 10 4.26 11.02 13.35
C ARG A 10 4.17 9.98 12.25
N VAL A 11 5.29 9.72 11.58
CA VAL A 11 5.37 8.72 10.51
C VAL A 11 5.00 7.32 11.06
N VAL A 12 5.52 6.94 12.23
CA VAL A 12 5.22 5.64 12.85
C VAL A 12 3.73 5.51 13.19
N ARG A 13 3.08 6.58 13.66
CA ARG A 13 1.64 6.57 13.94
C ARG A 13 0.81 6.44 12.67
N LEU A 14 1.21 7.13 11.59
CA LEU A 14 0.55 7.00 10.29
C LEU A 14 0.78 5.62 9.68
N ALA A 15 2.00 5.08 9.80
CA ALA A 15 2.30 3.72 9.35
C ALA A 15 1.48 2.65 10.10
N ALA A 16 1.34 2.80 11.41
CA ALA A 16 0.50 1.91 12.21
C ALA A 16 -0.99 2.01 11.81
N LEU A 17 -1.49 3.22 11.56
CA LEU A 17 -2.85 3.42 11.05
C LEU A 17 -3.04 2.77 9.69
N SER A 18 -2.11 3.01 8.75
CA SER A 18 -2.13 2.40 7.41
C SER A 18 -2.09 0.87 7.50
N ALA A 19 -1.20 0.32 8.32
CA ALA A 19 -1.06 -1.12 8.48
C ALA A 19 -2.34 -1.78 9.02
N VAL A 20 -2.96 -1.21 10.05
CA VAL A 20 -4.22 -1.73 10.62
C VAL A 20 -5.35 -1.69 9.59
N LEU A 21 -5.53 -0.55 8.92
CA LEU A 21 -6.61 -0.40 7.94
C LEU A 21 -6.41 -1.32 6.74
N LEU A 22 -5.20 -1.40 6.19
CA LEU A 22 -4.91 -2.27 5.05
C LEU A 22 -4.93 -3.75 5.44
N ALA A 23 -4.51 -4.11 6.64
CA ALA A 23 -4.65 -5.48 7.12
C ALA A 23 -6.11 -5.94 7.15
N LEU A 24 -7.04 -5.04 7.48
CA LEU A 24 -8.48 -5.34 7.54
C LEU A 24 -9.19 -5.24 6.19
N CYS A 25 -8.74 -4.36 5.29
CA CYS A 25 -9.49 -4.01 4.07
C CYS A 25 -8.79 -4.42 2.77
N SER A 26 -7.47 -4.66 2.77
CA SER A 26 -6.76 -5.03 1.53
C SER A 26 -6.82 -6.53 1.29
N LYS A 27 -7.13 -6.92 0.05
CA LYS A 27 -7.09 -8.32 -0.42
C LYS A 27 -5.66 -8.89 -0.45
N SER A 28 -4.62 -8.04 -0.36
CA SER A 28 -3.23 -8.45 -0.19
C SER A 28 -2.89 -8.86 1.25
N SER A 29 -3.82 -8.68 2.20
CA SER A 29 -3.64 -9.04 3.60
C SER A 29 -3.72 -10.55 3.80
N PRO A 30 -2.91 -11.11 4.72
CA PRO A 30 -2.97 -12.53 5.07
C PRO A 30 -4.29 -12.94 5.76
N LEU A 31 -5.17 -12.00 6.08
CA LEU A 31 -6.52 -12.29 6.58
C LEU A 31 -7.45 -12.82 5.48
N TYR A 32 -7.12 -12.61 4.22
CA TYR A 32 -7.86 -13.13 3.08
C TYR A 32 -7.16 -14.37 2.52
N ALA A 33 -7.92 -15.41 2.25
CA ALA A 33 -7.39 -16.70 1.79
C ALA A 33 -6.71 -16.59 0.41
N PHE A 34 -7.19 -15.68 -0.43
CA PHE A 34 -6.61 -15.38 -1.73
C PHE A 34 -6.95 -13.93 -2.14
N ASN A 35 -6.14 -13.38 -3.02
CA ASN A 35 -6.42 -12.10 -3.65
C ASN A 35 -7.21 -12.36 -4.94
N ASP A 36 -8.49 -12.04 -4.94
CA ASP A 36 -9.41 -12.20 -6.08
C ASP A 36 -9.36 -11.02 -7.06
N TRP A 37 -8.57 -9.99 -6.77
CA TRP A 37 -8.42 -8.84 -7.64
C TRP A 37 -7.56 -9.16 -8.86
N MET A 38 -8.20 -9.20 -10.03
CA MET A 38 -7.60 -9.63 -11.28
C MET A 38 -6.34 -8.82 -11.62
N ASP A 39 -6.40 -7.49 -11.55
CA ASP A 39 -5.27 -6.61 -11.88
C ASP A 39 -4.04 -6.88 -11.00
N ALA A 40 -4.24 -7.08 -9.70
CA ALA A 40 -3.15 -7.39 -8.78
C ALA A 40 -2.45 -8.71 -9.15
N ASN A 41 -3.22 -9.73 -9.54
CA ASN A 41 -2.70 -11.01 -9.99
C ASN A 41 -1.93 -10.88 -11.32
N ILE A 42 -2.45 -10.08 -12.26
CA ILE A 42 -1.76 -9.80 -13.53
C ILE A 42 -0.43 -9.10 -13.24
N PHE A 43 -0.43 -8.02 -12.47
CA PHE A 43 0.79 -7.26 -12.16
C PHE A 43 1.84 -8.12 -11.44
N PHE A 44 1.38 -8.98 -10.52
CA PHE A 44 2.26 -9.90 -9.81
C PHE A 44 2.89 -10.94 -10.76
N THR A 45 2.09 -11.50 -11.66
CA THR A 45 2.55 -12.45 -12.69
C THR A 45 3.53 -11.80 -13.66
N MET A 46 3.22 -10.59 -14.14
CA MET A 46 4.09 -9.80 -15.02
C MET A 46 5.44 -9.48 -14.34
N GLY A 47 5.39 -9.03 -13.09
CA GLY A 47 6.58 -8.71 -12.31
C GLY A 47 7.48 -9.92 -12.09
N ARG A 48 6.92 -11.07 -11.73
CA ARG A 48 7.67 -12.32 -11.59
C ARG A 48 8.25 -12.80 -12.91
N SER A 49 7.49 -12.70 -13.99
CA SER A 49 7.96 -13.05 -15.33
C SER A 49 9.17 -12.20 -15.75
N MET A 50 9.10 -10.88 -15.49
CA MET A 50 10.18 -9.94 -15.74
C MET A 50 11.46 -10.29 -14.95
N LEU A 51 11.33 -10.58 -13.66
CA LEU A 51 12.47 -11.00 -12.82
C LEU A 51 12.99 -12.38 -13.21
N GLY A 52 12.18 -13.23 -13.82
CA GLY A 52 12.56 -14.51 -14.39
C GLY A 52 13.22 -14.41 -15.77
N GLY A 53 13.54 -13.19 -16.24
CA GLY A 53 14.25 -12.96 -17.49
C GLY A 53 13.35 -12.88 -18.73
N ARG A 54 12.03 -12.90 -18.59
CA ARG A 54 11.13 -12.67 -19.72
C ARG A 54 11.07 -11.19 -20.08
N VAL A 55 11.06 -10.89 -21.37
CA VAL A 55 11.01 -9.52 -21.88
C VAL A 55 9.56 -9.06 -21.94
N LEU A 56 9.25 -7.96 -21.23
CA LEU A 56 7.93 -7.33 -21.27
C LEU A 56 7.58 -6.92 -22.70
N TYR A 57 6.31 -7.04 -23.03
CA TYR A 57 5.69 -6.70 -24.32
C TYR A 57 6.16 -7.58 -25.50
N ARG A 58 7.13 -8.47 -25.31
CA ARG A 58 7.54 -9.50 -26.27
C ARG A 58 7.10 -10.89 -25.84
N ASP A 59 7.48 -11.30 -24.63
CA ASP A 59 7.24 -12.66 -24.10
C ASP A 59 5.99 -12.71 -23.21
N VAL A 60 5.66 -11.59 -22.58
CA VAL A 60 4.46 -11.38 -21.76
C VAL A 60 3.91 -9.98 -22.03
N PHE A 61 2.60 -9.87 -22.15
CA PHE A 61 1.95 -8.61 -22.52
C PHE A 61 0.85 -8.21 -21.55
N ASP A 62 0.87 -6.93 -21.18
CA ASP A 62 -0.21 -6.20 -20.55
C ASP A 62 -0.02 -4.69 -20.84
N HIS A 63 -1.04 -3.88 -20.66
CA HIS A 63 -1.09 -2.48 -21.11
C HIS A 63 -0.53 -1.46 -20.09
N LYS A 64 -0.09 -1.88 -18.91
CA LYS A 64 0.48 -0.99 -17.89
C LYS A 64 1.99 -0.79 -18.09
N GLY A 65 2.54 0.19 -17.38
CA GLY A 65 3.96 0.52 -17.47
C GLY A 65 4.89 -0.45 -16.72
N PRO A 66 6.14 -0.60 -17.16
CA PRO A 66 7.09 -1.58 -16.62
C PRO A 66 7.47 -1.33 -15.15
N VAL A 67 7.40 -0.09 -14.68
CA VAL A 67 7.70 0.28 -13.29
C VAL A 67 6.72 -0.40 -12.33
N LEU A 68 5.44 -0.48 -12.69
CA LEU A 68 4.42 -1.15 -11.88
C LEU A 68 4.77 -2.64 -11.71
N TYR A 69 5.10 -3.33 -12.79
CA TYR A 69 5.47 -4.73 -12.76
C TYR A 69 6.76 -4.98 -11.97
N LEU A 70 7.75 -4.09 -12.11
CA LEU A 70 8.97 -4.16 -11.32
C LEU A 70 8.68 -4.08 -9.83
N LEU A 71 7.83 -3.15 -9.40
CA LEU A 71 7.43 -3.02 -8.00
C LEU A 71 6.74 -4.28 -7.49
N TYR A 72 5.80 -4.85 -8.26
CA TYR A 72 5.16 -6.12 -7.91
C TYR A 72 6.12 -7.30 -7.91
N GLY A 73 7.07 -7.33 -8.86
CA GLY A 73 8.14 -8.33 -8.89
C GLY A 73 9.03 -8.28 -7.64
N LEU A 74 9.50 -7.08 -7.27
CA LEU A 74 10.29 -6.87 -6.05
C LEU A 74 9.50 -7.23 -4.79
N ALA A 75 8.20 -6.90 -4.75
CA ALA A 75 7.30 -7.33 -3.69
C ALA A 75 7.23 -8.85 -3.58
N GLY A 76 7.20 -9.55 -4.73
CA GLY A 76 7.23 -11.01 -4.80
C GLY A 76 8.53 -11.62 -4.25
N LEU A 77 9.67 -10.96 -4.42
CA LEU A 77 10.93 -11.40 -3.78
C LEU A 77 10.86 -11.32 -2.25
N ALA A 78 10.19 -10.30 -1.72
CA ALA A 78 10.05 -10.13 -0.27
C ALA A 78 8.98 -11.03 0.35
N GLY A 79 7.90 -11.31 -0.38
CA GLY A 79 6.73 -12.08 0.10
C GLY A 79 6.61 -13.51 -0.45
N GLY A 80 7.51 -13.93 -1.33
CA GLY A 80 7.42 -15.24 -1.98
C GLY A 80 6.27 -15.31 -2.98
N THR A 81 5.40 -16.32 -2.84
CA THR A 81 4.20 -16.49 -3.68
C THR A 81 2.98 -15.70 -3.16
N ASP A 82 3.08 -15.19 -1.95
CA ASP A 82 2.01 -14.47 -1.28
C ASP A 82 2.03 -12.97 -1.58
N PHE A 83 0.88 -12.32 -1.45
CA PHE A 83 0.75 -10.87 -1.61
C PHE A 83 1.27 -10.05 -0.42
N ARG A 84 1.96 -10.66 0.56
CA ARG A 84 2.51 -9.96 1.74
C ARG A 84 3.49 -8.83 1.38
N GLY A 85 4.32 -9.04 0.36
CA GLY A 85 5.21 -8.00 -0.15
C GLY A 85 4.44 -6.85 -0.81
N VAL A 86 3.34 -7.14 -1.50
CA VAL A 86 2.44 -6.12 -2.05
C VAL A 86 1.76 -5.34 -0.93
N LEU A 87 1.29 -6.01 0.13
CA LEU A 87 0.75 -5.34 1.32
C LEU A 87 1.76 -4.36 1.93
N MET A 88 3.04 -4.73 2.01
CA MET A 88 4.09 -3.83 2.49
C MET A 88 4.22 -2.57 1.61
N LEU A 89 4.19 -2.73 0.29
CA LEU A 89 4.19 -1.60 -0.64
C LEU A 89 2.95 -0.71 -0.46
N GLU A 90 1.79 -1.30 -0.28
CA GLU A 90 0.53 -0.58 -0.02
C GLU A 90 0.62 0.22 1.28
N ILE A 91 1.18 -0.35 2.36
CA ILE A 91 1.39 0.36 3.63
C ILE A 91 2.34 1.54 3.45
N ILE A 92 3.44 1.36 2.73
CA ILE A 92 4.40 2.44 2.45
C ILE A 92 3.74 3.54 1.64
N ALA A 93 3.03 3.19 0.57
CA ALA A 93 2.34 4.15 -0.30
C ALA A 93 1.27 4.93 0.46
N MET A 94 0.41 4.25 1.23
CA MET A 94 -0.63 4.88 2.02
C MET A 94 -0.04 5.78 3.12
N THR A 95 1.00 5.33 3.80
CA THR A 95 1.70 6.14 4.82
C THR A 95 2.28 7.41 4.21
N SER A 96 2.93 7.30 3.04
CA SER A 96 3.50 8.45 2.32
C SER A 96 2.42 9.42 1.89
N PHE A 97 1.31 8.93 1.37
CA PHE A 97 0.16 9.74 0.98
C PHE A 97 -0.45 10.49 2.18
N LEU A 98 -0.69 9.78 3.28
CA LEU A 98 -1.25 10.41 4.50
C LEU A 98 -0.29 11.42 5.12
N TYR A 99 1.02 11.14 5.07
CA TYR A 99 2.04 12.07 5.58
C TYR A 99 2.09 13.34 4.73
N THR A 100 2.16 13.22 3.41
CA THR A 100 2.16 14.38 2.51
C THR A 100 0.87 15.18 2.61
N GLY A 101 -0.28 14.51 2.66
CA GLY A 101 -1.59 15.15 2.87
C GLY A 101 -1.65 15.93 4.18
N LEU A 102 -1.17 15.33 5.28
CA LEU A 102 -1.08 16.02 6.58
C LEU A 102 -0.18 17.25 6.51
N ARG A 103 0.99 17.14 5.87
CA ARG A 103 1.92 18.26 5.72
C ARG A 103 1.34 19.38 4.88
N THR A 104 0.65 19.06 3.79
CA THR A 104 -0.04 20.05 2.96
C THR A 104 -1.13 20.77 3.76
N ALA A 105 -1.94 20.02 4.50
CA ALA A 105 -2.99 20.60 5.36
C ALA A 105 -2.39 21.51 6.46
N GLU A 106 -1.26 21.15 7.06
CA GLU A 106 -0.55 21.99 8.04
C GLU A 106 -0.05 23.30 7.43
N LEU A 107 0.50 23.24 6.21
CA LEU A 107 0.97 24.43 5.49
C LEU A 107 -0.18 25.40 5.20
N LEU A 108 -1.31 24.86 4.73
CA LEU A 108 -2.51 25.68 4.45
C LEU A 108 -3.15 26.25 5.71
N ALA A 109 -3.17 25.47 6.80
CA ALA A 109 -3.77 25.90 8.07
C ALA A 109 -2.87 26.82 8.91
N GLY A 110 -1.59 26.96 8.55
CA GLY A 110 -0.62 27.74 9.34
C GLY A 110 -0.33 27.19 10.73
N ARG A 111 -0.76 25.97 11.04
CA ARG A 111 -0.60 25.34 12.36
C ARG A 111 -0.40 23.82 12.26
N ARG A 112 0.20 23.25 13.29
CA ARG A 112 0.34 21.79 13.39
C ARG A 112 -0.99 21.11 13.63
N LEU A 113 -1.27 20.07 12.84
CA LEU A 113 -2.48 19.25 12.97
C LEU A 113 -2.18 17.92 13.65
N SER A 114 -3.17 17.34 14.28
CA SER A 114 -3.07 15.99 14.83
C SER A 114 -3.10 14.97 13.69
N VAL A 115 -2.33 13.90 13.82
CA VAL A 115 -2.35 12.77 12.85
C VAL A 115 -3.73 12.11 12.73
N TRP A 116 -4.56 12.24 13.73
CA TRP A 116 -5.91 11.69 13.73
C TRP A 116 -6.86 12.33 12.72
N TRP A 117 -6.54 13.53 12.22
CA TRP A 117 -7.27 14.12 11.09
C TRP A 117 -7.14 13.29 9.82
N MET A 118 -6.10 12.46 9.72
CA MET A 118 -5.91 11.55 8.60
C MET A 118 -6.69 10.23 8.74
N ALA A 119 -7.34 9.98 9.88
CA ALA A 119 -8.10 8.75 10.07
C ALA A 119 -9.33 8.65 9.15
N LEU A 120 -10.04 9.76 8.92
CA LEU A 120 -11.21 9.79 8.02
C LEU A 120 -10.83 9.50 6.55
N PRO A 121 -9.89 10.24 5.91
CA PRO A 121 -9.49 9.94 4.54
C PRO A 121 -8.85 8.54 4.43
N ALA A 122 -8.10 8.10 5.44
CA ALA A 122 -7.53 6.76 5.47
C ALA A 122 -8.60 5.67 5.49
N ALA A 123 -9.63 5.82 6.33
CA ALA A 123 -10.76 4.90 6.39
C ALA A 123 -11.57 4.90 5.09
N GLY A 124 -11.80 6.07 4.49
CA GLY A 124 -12.49 6.19 3.20
C GLY A 124 -11.74 5.48 2.08
N MET A 125 -10.42 5.63 2.00
CA MET A 125 -9.57 4.93 1.02
C MET A 125 -9.56 3.42 1.25
N ALA A 126 -9.50 2.97 2.49
CA ALA A 126 -9.54 1.55 2.81
C ALA A 126 -10.91 0.93 2.48
N ALA A 127 -12.00 1.64 2.80
CA ALA A 127 -13.36 1.18 2.51
C ALA A 127 -13.63 1.08 1.01
N SER A 128 -13.14 2.01 0.19
CA SER A 128 -13.33 1.96 -1.26
C SER A 128 -12.73 0.70 -1.90
N ARG A 129 -11.68 0.14 -1.31
CA ARG A 129 -11.07 -1.13 -1.75
C ARG A 129 -11.81 -2.37 -1.28
N ALA A 130 -12.58 -2.28 -0.19
CA ALA A 130 -13.37 -3.40 0.30
C ALA A 130 -14.64 -3.65 -0.55
N PHE A 131 -15.06 -2.67 -1.34
CA PHE A 131 -16.24 -2.72 -2.21
C PHE A 131 -15.91 -2.88 -3.69
N SER A 132 -14.63 -3.00 -4.05
CA SER A 132 -14.14 -3.27 -5.41
C SER A 132 -13.83 -4.74 -5.59
#